data_c01680617ef09b506c6cf10bba10a569
#
_entry.id   c01680617ef09b506c6cf10bba10a569
#
_cell.length_a   1.000
_cell.length_b   1.000
_cell.length_c   1.000
_cell.angle_alpha   90.00
_cell.angle_beta   90.00
_cell.angle_gamma   90.00
#
_symmetry.space_group_name_H-M   'P 1'
#
loop_
_entity.id
_entity.type
_entity.pdbx_description
1 polymer ?
#
loop_
_entity_poly.entity_id
_entity_poly.type
_entity_poly.pdbx_seq_one_letter_code
_entity_poly.pdbx_strand_id
1 'polypeptide(L)'
;SFKIQEWNSTNTNELHLNFSLKIGTIDFNGVLVYPELFPELPAYIRPQKSGERWSILHQYGGSGVLCLEYGPDNWNTNISGVELIRSAQILLLTDAMTVLEMDVEPVPSRHSETIGQKLRGISERFIETPMLRHILLNSDPEKMDFKVAISSFRDKTVIVPTNIQNKPLSDIVPSFSNERF
;
A
#
# COMPACT_ATOMS: atom_id res chain seq x y z
N SER A 1 26.12 -5.95 8.27
CA SER A 1 26.45 -7.37 7.98
C SER A 1 25.18 -8.20 7.91
N PHE A 2 25.20 -9.27 7.10
CA PHE A 2 24.10 -10.20 6.89
C PHE A 2 24.52 -11.61 7.35
N LYS A 3 23.61 -12.32 8.00
CA LYS A 3 23.86 -13.69 8.48
C LYS A 3 22.59 -14.54 8.26
N ILE A 4 22.75 -15.64 7.53
CA ILE A 4 21.73 -16.69 7.43
C ILE A 4 21.69 -17.45 8.77
N GLN A 5 20.49 -17.67 9.26
CA GLN A 5 20.24 -18.43 10.49
C GLN A 5 19.76 -19.84 10.14
N GLU A 6 18.60 -19.95 9.47
CA GLU A 6 17.94 -21.23 9.24
C GLU A 6 17.01 -21.20 8.02
N TRP A 7 16.84 -22.35 7.39
CA TRP A 7 15.82 -22.61 6.37
C TRP A 7 14.73 -23.51 6.92
N ASN A 8 13.47 -23.10 6.75
CA ASN A 8 12.32 -23.85 7.22
C ASN A 8 11.28 -23.94 6.10
N SER A 9 10.62 -25.09 5.96
CA SER A 9 9.43 -25.24 5.15
C SER A 9 8.19 -25.24 6.05
N THR A 10 7.11 -24.62 5.57
CA THR A 10 5.83 -24.58 6.27
C THR A 10 4.87 -25.63 5.73
N ASN A 11 3.79 -25.91 6.48
CA ASN A 11 2.72 -26.79 6.03
C ASN A 11 1.93 -26.21 4.83
N THR A 12 2.15 -24.94 4.51
CA THR A 12 1.56 -24.23 3.36
C THR A 12 2.49 -24.21 2.15
N ASN A 13 3.50 -25.11 2.11
CA ASN A 13 4.50 -25.20 1.04
C ASN A 13 5.32 -23.92 0.80
N GLU A 14 5.37 -23.04 1.80
CA GLU A 14 6.26 -21.88 1.74
C GLU A 14 7.64 -22.24 2.25
N LEU A 15 8.67 -21.66 1.63
CA LEU A 15 10.04 -21.78 2.09
C LEU A 15 10.45 -20.49 2.81
N HIS A 16 10.88 -20.61 4.04
CA HIS A 16 11.27 -19.49 4.90
C HIS A 16 12.78 -19.52 5.14
N LEU A 17 13.45 -18.41 4.85
CA LEU A 17 14.83 -18.15 5.23
C LEU A 17 14.86 -17.19 6.40
N ASN A 18 15.19 -17.67 7.58
CA ASN A 18 15.47 -16.84 8.75
C ASN A 18 16.87 -16.22 8.64
N PHE A 19 16.95 -14.92 8.86
CA PHE A 19 18.21 -14.19 8.77
C PHE A 19 18.31 -13.08 9.82
N SER A 20 19.53 -12.63 10.06
CA SER A 20 19.83 -11.41 10.82
C SER A 20 20.55 -10.43 9.91
N LEU A 21 20.08 -9.18 9.91
CA LEU A 21 20.68 -8.05 9.19
C LEU A 21 21.09 -6.98 10.20
N LYS A 22 22.38 -6.73 10.32
CA LYS A 22 22.91 -5.71 11.21
C LYS A 22 23.18 -4.41 10.49
N ILE A 23 22.55 -3.33 10.96
CA ILE A 23 22.69 -1.97 10.48
C ILE A 23 23.12 -1.08 11.63
N GLY A 24 24.33 -0.55 11.58
CA GLY A 24 24.93 0.14 12.72
C GLY A 24 25.02 -0.78 13.93
N THR A 25 24.35 -0.40 15.00
CA THR A 25 24.25 -1.17 16.25
C THR A 25 22.99 -2.02 16.37
N ILE A 26 22.06 -1.90 15.41
CA ILE A 26 20.75 -2.54 15.45
C ILE A 26 20.78 -3.86 14.66
N ASP A 27 20.25 -4.91 15.27
CA ASP A 27 20.06 -6.21 14.62
C ASP A 27 18.57 -6.39 14.26
N PHE A 28 18.30 -6.59 12.96
CA PHE A 28 16.99 -6.87 12.40
C PHE A 28 16.87 -8.38 12.11
N ASN A 29 16.07 -9.10 12.88
CA ASN A 29 15.84 -10.52 12.69
C ASN A 29 14.62 -10.75 11.80
N GLY A 30 14.84 -11.15 10.55
CA GLY A 30 13.84 -11.25 9.52
C GLY A 30 13.61 -12.65 8.98
N VAL A 31 12.50 -12.75 8.26
CA VAL A 31 12.15 -13.92 7.44
C VAL A 31 11.99 -13.46 6.00
N LEU A 32 12.75 -14.04 5.09
CA LEU A 32 12.49 -13.98 3.67
C LEU A 32 11.60 -15.17 3.33
N VAL A 33 10.40 -14.89 2.86
CA VAL A 33 9.38 -15.88 2.53
C VAL A 33 9.30 -16.06 1.03
N TYR A 34 9.45 -17.30 0.58
CA TYR A 34 9.18 -17.73 -0.77
C TYR A 34 7.82 -18.43 -0.76
N PRO A 35 6.79 -17.87 -1.40
CA PRO A 35 5.47 -18.50 -1.46
C PRO A 35 5.48 -19.78 -2.31
N GLU A 36 4.44 -20.59 -2.18
CA GLU A 36 4.30 -21.87 -2.92
C GLU A 36 4.48 -21.70 -4.44
N LEU A 37 3.95 -20.60 -4.99
CA LEU A 37 4.04 -20.31 -6.43
C LEU A 37 5.25 -19.42 -6.79
N PHE A 38 6.30 -19.42 -5.97
CA PHE A 38 7.56 -18.78 -6.37
C PHE A 38 8.18 -19.57 -7.54
N PRO A 39 8.71 -18.91 -8.60
CA PRO A 39 8.95 -17.47 -8.75
C PRO A 39 7.83 -16.65 -9.42
N GLU A 40 6.67 -17.24 -9.72
CA GLU A 40 5.53 -16.54 -10.34
C GLU A 40 4.91 -15.52 -9.38
N LEU A 41 4.92 -15.80 -8.08
CA LEU A 41 4.59 -14.84 -7.04
C LEU A 41 5.86 -14.27 -6.41
N PRO A 42 5.85 -12.98 -6.06
CA PRO A 42 7.00 -12.34 -5.43
C PRO A 42 7.28 -12.92 -4.05
N ALA A 43 8.57 -13.18 -3.78
CA ALA A 43 9.02 -13.39 -2.42
C ALA A 43 9.00 -12.06 -1.65
N TYR A 44 8.91 -12.13 -0.32
CA TYR A 44 8.79 -10.94 0.53
C TYR A 44 9.55 -11.09 1.84
N ILE A 45 9.84 -9.95 2.49
CA ILE A 45 10.54 -9.91 3.77
C ILE A 45 9.63 -9.31 4.85
N ARG A 46 9.65 -9.91 6.03
CA ARG A 46 8.99 -9.43 7.23
C ARG A 46 9.82 -9.70 8.47
N PRO A 47 9.59 -9.01 9.61
CA PRO A 47 10.18 -9.37 10.89
C PRO A 47 9.84 -10.82 11.30
N GLN A 48 10.75 -11.46 12.02
CA GLN A 48 10.46 -12.78 12.63
C GLN A 48 9.35 -12.67 13.66
N LYS A 49 9.42 -11.63 14.50
CA LYS A 49 8.43 -11.38 15.53
C LYS A 49 7.20 -10.68 14.94
N SER A 50 6.04 -11.30 15.13
CA SER A 50 4.77 -10.70 14.71
C SER A 50 4.52 -9.36 15.41
N GLY A 51 4.06 -8.37 14.64
CA GLY A 51 3.79 -7.02 15.14
C GLY A 51 5.02 -6.13 15.32
N GLU A 52 6.22 -6.65 15.08
CA GLU A 52 7.44 -5.84 15.12
C GLU A 52 7.48 -4.84 13.96
N ARG A 53 7.85 -3.59 14.28
CA ARG A 53 8.02 -2.51 13.30
C ARG A 53 9.48 -2.22 13.09
N TRP A 54 9.94 -2.36 11.85
CA TRP A 54 11.28 -1.99 11.40
C TRP A 54 11.30 -0.64 10.69
N SER A 55 10.21 -0.34 9.98
CA SER A 55 10.02 0.90 9.25
C SER A 55 8.67 1.52 9.59
N ILE A 56 8.65 2.83 9.74
CA ILE A 56 7.42 3.59 9.98
C ILE A 56 6.66 3.79 8.66
N LEU A 57 7.38 4.10 7.59
CA LEU A 57 6.81 4.48 6.30
C LEU A 57 6.72 3.33 5.29
N HIS A 58 7.62 2.33 5.42
CA HIS A 58 7.84 1.31 4.41
C HIS A 58 7.54 -0.11 4.91
N GLN A 59 6.53 -0.26 5.75
CA GLN A 59 6.09 -1.55 6.26
C GLN A 59 4.56 -1.61 6.36
N TYR A 60 3.95 -2.63 5.78
CA TYR A 60 2.50 -2.85 5.85
C TYR A 60 2.05 -3.17 7.27
N GLY A 61 1.06 -2.43 7.78
CA GLY A 61 0.64 -2.51 9.18
C GLY A 61 0.08 -3.88 9.60
N GLY A 62 -0.69 -4.54 8.74
CA GLY A 62 -1.34 -5.82 9.09
C GLY A 62 -0.43 -7.03 8.95
N SER A 63 0.36 -7.10 7.88
CA SER A 63 1.22 -8.26 7.57
C SER A 63 2.65 -8.15 8.10
N GLY A 64 3.10 -6.92 8.39
CA GLY A 64 4.49 -6.64 8.74
C GLY A 64 5.46 -6.73 7.56
N VAL A 65 4.99 -6.97 6.34
CA VAL A 65 5.83 -7.07 5.13
C VAL A 65 6.47 -5.73 4.81
N LEU A 66 7.76 -5.73 4.47
CA LEU A 66 8.47 -4.54 4.03
C LEU A 66 8.07 -4.15 2.61
N CYS A 67 7.95 -2.85 2.37
CA CYS A 67 7.74 -2.29 1.03
C CYS A 67 9.09 -2.18 0.32
N LEU A 68 9.54 -3.28 -0.27
CA LEU A 68 10.83 -3.37 -0.95
C LEU A 68 10.78 -2.76 -2.36
N GLU A 69 11.94 -2.60 -2.98
CA GLU A 69 12.08 -2.16 -4.37
C GLU A 69 11.29 -3.05 -5.33
N TYR A 70 11.25 -4.35 -5.06
CA TYR A 70 10.55 -5.35 -5.85
C TYR A 70 9.31 -5.81 -5.12
N GLY A 71 8.15 -5.54 -5.71
CA GLY A 71 6.83 -5.90 -5.20
C GLY A 71 5.94 -6.43 -6.32
N PRO A 72 4.65 -6.69 -6.06
CA PRO A 72 3.74 -7.26 -7.05
C PRO A 72 3.65 -6.49 -8.37
N ASP A 73 3.96 -5.18 -8.34
CA ASP A 73 3.81 -4.31 -9.51
C ASP A 73 4.97 -4.41 -10.51
N ASN A 74 6.15 -4.80 -10.04
CA ASN A 74 7.38 -4.81 -10.82
C ASN A 74 8.19 -6.10 -10.62
N TRP A 75 7.55 -7.14 -10.11
CA TRP A 75 8.17 -8.44 -9.91
C TRP A 75 8.61 -9.05 -11.24
N ASN A 76 9.76 -9.67 -11.22
CA ASN A 76 10.33 -10.42 -12.32
C ASN A 76 10.93 -11.72 -11.78
N THR A 77 10.68 -12.82 -12.44
CA THR A 77 11.13 -14.17 -12.02
C THR A 77 12.65 -14.34 -11.92
N ASN A 78 13.43 -13.40 -12.45
CA ASN A 78 14.89 -13.38 -12.33
C ASN A 78 15.37 -12.69 -11.02
N ILE A 79 14.48 -12.07 -10.27
CA ILE A 79 14.83 -11.41 -9.00
C ILE A 79 15.15 -12.47 -7.95
N SER A 80 16.34 -12.36 -7.39
CA SER A 80 16.84 -13.30 -6.38
C SER A 80 16.55 -12.81 -4.96
N GLY A 81 16.59 -13.72 -3.99
CA GLY A 81 16.47 -13.37 -2.58
C GLY A 81 17.59 -12.44 -2.10
N VAL A 82 18.75 -12.47 -2.74
CA VAL A 82 19.87 -11.54 -2.44
C VAL A 82 19.50 -10.10 -2.78
N GLU A 83 18.81 -9.89 -3.89
CA GLU A 83 18.34 -8.55 -4.30
C GLU A 83 17.27 -8.03 -3.35
N LEU A 84 16.37 -8.90 -2.87
CA LEU A 84 15.39 -8.52 -1.85
C LEU A 84 16.05 -8.14 -0.52
N ILE A 85 17.05 -8.89 -0.07
CA ILE A 85 17.80 -8.58 1.15
C ILE A 85 18.58 -7.27 1.00
N ARG A 86 19.17 -7.01 -0.17
CA ARG A 86 19.80 -5.73 -0.48
C ARG A 86 18.80 -4.58 -0.43
N SER A 87 17.64 -4.76 -1.04
CA SER A 87 16.58 -3.76 -1.01
C SER A 87 16.14 -3.46 0.43
N ALA A 88 15.96 -4.49 1.27
CA ALA A 88 15.68 -4.32 2.69
C ALA A 88 16.79 -3.58 3.44
N GLN A 89 18.06 -3.90 3.14
CA GLN A 89 19.19 -3.23 3.75
C GLN A 89 19.23 -1.73 3.41
N ILE A 90 19.02 -1.38 2.14
CA ILE A 90 19.01 0.02 1.68
C ILE A 90 17.85 0.77 2.35
N LEU A 91 16.66 0.18 2.35
CA LEU A 91 15.47 0.75 2.97
C LEU A 91 15.69 1.07 4.46
N LEU A 92 16.17 0.09 5.23
CA LEU A 92 16.37 0.24 6.67
C LEU A 92 17.52 1.19 6.99
N LEU A 93 18.57 1.24 6.17
CA LEU A 93 19.62 2.23 6.28
C LEU A 93 19.09 3.65 6.11
N THR A 94 18.28 3.86 5.08
CA THR A 94 17.72 5.19 4.78
C THR A 94 16.74 5.63 5.87
N ASP A 95 15.88 4.72 6.34
CA ASP A 95 14.98 5.02 7.45
C ASP A 95 15.77 5.40 8.72
N ALA A 96 16.85 4.68 9.02
CA ALA A 96 17.70 5.00 10.17
C ALA A 96 18.38 6.38 10.02
N MET A 97 18.82 6.74 8.82
CA MET A 97 19.45 8.03 8.54
C MET A 97 18.43 9.17 8.61
N THR A 98 17.20 8.94 8.14
CA THR A 98 16.11 9.92 8.22
C THR A 98 15.73 10.21 9.68
N VAL A 99 15.69 9.19 10.53
CA VAL A 99 15.42 9.36 11.97
C VAL A 99 16.53 10.17 12.67
N LEU A 100 17.76 10.11 12.16
CA LEU A 100 18.92 10.85 12.71
C LEU A 100 19.04 12.27 12.15
N GLU A 101 18.04 12.76 11.41
CA GLU A 101 18.04 14.09 10.75
C GLU A 101 19.29 14.34 9.87
N MET A 102 19.89 13.27 9.36
CA MET A 102 20.94 13.37 8.37
C MET A 102 20.32 13.81 7.04
N ASP A 103 20.99 14.73 6.34
CA ASP A 103 20.57 15.23 5.01
C ASP A 103 20.79 14.12 3.96
N VAL A 104 19.86 13.18 3.95
CA VAL A 104 19.84 12.07 3.00
C VAL A 104 18.55 12.19 2.20
N GLU A 105 18.69 12.21 0.88
CA GLU A 105 17.50 12.05 0.02
C GLU A 105 16.77 10.76 0.45
N PRO A 106 15.51 10.88 0.90
CA PRO A 106 14.73 9.69 1.21
C PRO A 106 14.75 8.80 -0.04
N VAL A 107 14.94 7.48 0.16
CA VAL A 107 14.76 6.53 -0.95
C VAL A 107 13.40 6.86 -1.55
N PRO A 108 13.33 7.30 -2.81
CA PRO A 108 12.05 7.53 -3.42
C PRO A 108 11.30 6.21 -3.27
N SER A 109 10.25 6.25 -2.44
CA SER A 109 9.32 5.14 -2.40
C SER A 109 8.95 4.89 -3.86
N ARG A 110 9.39 3.77 -4.45
CA ARG A 110 8.95 3.38 -5.80
C ARG A 110 7.47 3.04 -5.81
N HIS A 111 6.89 2.90 -4.64
CA HIS A 111 5.51 3.17 -4.36
C HIS A 111 5.26 4.70 -4.31
N SER A 112 5.84 5.46 -5.25
CA SER A 112 5.25 6.73 -5.61
C SER A 112 3.86 6.37 -6.11
N GLU A 113 2.98 6.19 -5.12
CA GLU A 113 1.59 5.85 -5.36
C GLU A 113 1.12 6.85 -6.40
N THR A 114 0.85 6.37 -7.60
CA THR A 114 0.11 7.16 -8.56
C THR A 114 -1.14 7.65 -7.83
N ILE A 115 -1.67 8.79 -8.21
CA ILE A 115 -2.94 9.28 -7.63
C ILE A 115 -3.97 8.14 -7.60
N GLY A 116 -3.99 7.26 -8.60
CA GLY A 116 -4.86 6.09 -8.63
C GLY A 116 -4.54 5.03 -7.57
N GLN A 117 -3.27 4.86 -7.18
CA GLN A 117 -2.88 3.93 -6.10
C GLN A 117 -3.20 4.52 -4.73
N LYS A 118 -2.94 5.82 -4.53
CA LYS A 118 -3.39 6.55 -3.33
C LYS A 118 -4.89 6.45 -3.16
N LEU A 119 -5.65 6.69 -4.21
CA LEU A 119 -7.11 6.57 -4.19
C LEU A 119 -7.57 5.13 -3.93
N ARG A 120 -6.85 4.11 -4.37
CA ARG A 120 -7.14 2.70 -4.03
C ARG A 120 -6.81 2.34 -2.59
N GLY A 121 -5.79 2.98 -2.01
CA GLY A 121 -5.41 2.84 -0.59
C GLY A 121 -6.39 3.54 0.36
N ILE A 122 -7.08 4.58 -0.09
CA ILE A 122 -8.09 5.28 0.70
C ILE A 122 -9.30 4.37 0.85
N SER A 123 -9.75 4.17 2.08
CA SER A 123 -10.95 3.37 2.38
C SER A 123 -12.25 4.03 1.91
N GLU A 124 -12.19 5.31 1.61
CA GLU A 124 -13.31 6.10 1.10
C GLU A 124 -13.33 6.13 -0.42
N ARG A 125 -14.52 6.02 -1.00
CA ARG A 125 -14.78 6.08 -2.44
C ARG A 125 -15.90 7.07 -2.71
N PHE A 126 -15.68 7.91 -3.69
CA PHE A 126 -16.71 8.81 -4.22
C PHE A 126 -17.15 8.31 -5.60
N ILE A 127 -18.45 8.10 -5.77
CA ILE A 127 -18.98 7.68 -7.08
C ILE A 127 -19.17 8.93 -7.95
N GLU A 128 -18.48 8.95 -9.06
CA GLU A 128 -18.48 10.04 -10.03
C GLU A 128 -18.88 9.50 -11.41
N THR A 129 -19.83 10.19 -12.06
CA THR A 129 -20.13 10.00 -13.50
C THR A 129 -19.53 11.15 -14.31
N PRO A 130 -19.31 11.00 -15.63
CA PRO A 130 -18.81 12.08 -16.48
C PRO A 130 -19.66 13.35 -16.38
N MET A 131 -20.99 13.21 -16.27
CA MET A 131 -21.90 14.34 -16.10
C MET A 131 -21.76 15.02 -14.76
N LEU A 132 -21.67 14.24 -13.67
CA LEU A 132 -21.42 14.77 -12.33
C LEU A 132 -20.08 15.50 -12.27
N ARG A 133 -19.05 14.92 -12.85
CA ARG A 133 -17.72 15.56 -12.97
C ARG A 133 -17.80 16.90 -13.70
N HIS A 134 -18.50 16.95 -14.81
CA HIS A 134 -18.71 18.19 -15.56
C HIS A 134 -19.38 19.27 -14.69
N ILE A 135 -20.42 18.91 -13.95
CA ILE A 135 -21.12 19.82 -13.04
C ILE A 135 -20.16 20.31 -11.94
N LEU A 136 -19.43 19.41 -11.29
CA LEU A 136 -18.51 19.75 -10.20
C LEU A 136 -17.38 20.70 -10.67
N LEU A 137 -16.81 20.46 -11.85
CA LEU A 137 -15.73 21.28 -12.40
C LEU A 137 -16.18 22.68 -12.88
N ASN A 138 -17.47 22.83 -13.23
CA ASN A 138 -18.02 24.11 -13.74
C ASN A 138 -18.82 24.88 -12.68
N SER A 139 -18.90 24.39 -11.46
CA SER A 139 -19.60 25.04 -10.37
C SER A 139 -18.64 25.79 -9.43
N ASP A 140 -19.14 26.84 -8.81
CA ASP A 140 -18.40 27.56 -7.79
C ASP A 140 -18.34 26.73 -6.48
N PRO A 141 -17.16 26.30 -6.01
CA PRO A 141 -17.05 25.43 -4.84
C PRO A 141 -17.63 26.07 -3.58
N GLU A 142 -17.56 27.39 -3.46
CA GLU A 142 -18.06 28.12 -2.26
C GLU A 142 -19.59 28.21 -2.23
N LYS A 143 -20.24 28.03 -3.37
CA LYS A 143 -21.70 28.11 -3.53
C LYS A 143 -22.34 26.75 -3.76
N MET A 144 -21.54 25.69 -3.82
CA MET A 144 -22.04 24.36 -4.06
C MET A 144 -22.46 23.71 -2.76
N ASP A 145 -23.73 23.42 -2.62
CA ASP A 145 -24.31 22.59 -1.57
C ASP A 145 -24.73 21.24 -2.18
N PHE A 146 -24.21 20.13 -1.63
CA PHE A 146 -24.67 18.82 -2.04
C PHE A 146 -24.79 17.88 -0.83
N LYS A 147 -25.79 17.03 -0.88
CA LYS A 147 -26.00 15.98 0.09
C LYS A 147 -25.42 14.68 -0.43
N VAL A 148 -24.95 13.84 0.48
CA VAL A 148 -24.37 12.53 0.16
C VAL A 148 -25.05 11.44 0.96
N ALA A 149 -25.19 10.27 0.37
CA ALA A 149 -25.43 9.04 1.08
C ALA A 149 -24.10 8.34 1.34
N ILE A 150 -23.93 7.78 2.51
CA ILE A 150 -22.72 7.05 2.89
C ILE A 150 -23.11 5.60 3.12
N SER A 151 -22.44 4.69 2.43
CA SER A 151 -22.57 3.25 2.64
C SER A 151 -21.21 2.66 2.98
N SER A 152 -21.16 1.93 4.08
CA SER A 152 -19.93 1.25 4.52
C SER A 152 -20.07 -0.25 4.33
N PHE A 153 -19.07 -0.85 3.68
CA PHE A 153 -18.98 -2.28 3.48
C PHE A 153 -17.57 -2.76 3.79
N ARG A 154 -17.41 -3.59 4.80
CA ARG A 154 -16.12 -4.05 5.34
C ARG A 154 -15.26 -2.85 5.76
N ASP A 155 -14.10 -2.68 5.10
CA ASP A 155 -13.12 -1.61 5.29
C ASP A 155 -13.27 -0.45 4.29
N LYS A 156 -14.34 -0.47 3.49
CA LYS A 156 -14.61 0.51 2.45
C LYS A 156 -15.82 1.36 2.78
N THR A 157 -15.69 2.65 2.59
CA THR A 157 -16.80 3.61 2.65
C THR A 157 -17.05 4.18 1.26
N VAL A 158 -18.27 4.07 0.79
CA VAL A 158 -18.70 4.61 -0.50
C VAL A 158 -19.57 5.83 -0.26
N ILE A 159 -19.17 6.94 -0.84
CA ILE A 159 -19.88 8.21 -0.77
C ILE A 159 -20.57 8.44 -2.11
N VAL A 160 -21.89 8.54 -2.06
CA VAL A 160 -22.72 8.75 -3.25
C VAL A 160 -23.43 10.09 -3.12
N PRO A 161 -23.21 11.04 -4.03
CA PRO A 161 -23.99 12.27 -4.06
C PRO A 161 -25.49 11.95 -4.28
N THR A 162 -26.36 12.58 -3.51
CA THR A 162 -27.81 12.39 -3.66
C THR A 162 -28.53 13.64 -4.14
N ASN A 163 -28.02 14.81 -3.76
CA ASN A 163 -28.60 16.10 -4.13
C ASN A 163 -27.48 17.10 -4.46
N ILE A 164 -27.71 17.94 -5.42
CA ILE A 164 -26.87 19.11 -5.74
C ILE A 164 -27.77 20.34 -5.77
N GLN A 165 -27.42 21.38 -5.00
CA GLN A 165 -28.19 22.63 -4.88
C GLN A 165 -29.68 22.36 -4.56
N ASN A 166 -29.95 21.46 -3.63
CA ASN A 166 -31.28 21.02 -3.21
C ASN A 166 -32.11 20.30 -4.30
N LYS A 167 -31.55 19.97 -5.45
CA LYS A 167 -32.19 19.13 -6.44
C LYS A 167 -31.69 17.69 -6.33
N PRO A 168 -32.60 16.69 -6.40
CA PRO A 168 -32.16 15.29 -6.43
C PRO A 168 -31.18 15.05 -7.59
N LEU A 169 -30.15 14.24 -7.35
CA LEU A 169 -29.16 13.93 -8.39
C LEU A 169 -29.78 13.22 -9.59
N SER A 170 -30.81 12.40 -9.37
CA SER A 170 -31.60 11.75 -10.42
C SER A 170 -32.20 12.73 -11.45
N ASP A 171 -32.54 13.95 -11.01
CA ASP A 171 -33.11 14.97 -11.89
C ASP A 171 -32.03 15.68 -12.74
N ILE A 172 -30.77 15.62 -12.27
CA ILE A 172 -29.64 16.28 -12.91
C ILE A 172 -28.83 15.29 -13.75
N VAL A 173 -28.71 14.06 -13.26
CA VAL A 173 -27.94 12.97 -13.89
C VAL A 173 -28.85 11.76 -14.02
N PRO A 174 -29.55 11.58 -15.16
CA PRO A 174 -30.55 10.53 -15.35
C PRO A 174 -30.06 9.10 -15.11
N SER A 175 -28.77 8.86 -15.29
CA SER A 175 -28.15 7.55 -15.02
C SER A 175 -28.23 7.12 -13.54
N PHE A 176 -28.44 8.04 -12.60
CA PHE A 176 -28.63 7.74 -11.18
C PHE A 176 -30.08 7.33 -10.82
N SER A 177 -31.04 7.51 -11.73
CA SER A 177 -32.45 7.18 -11.44
C SER A 177 -32.76 5.69 -11.47
N ASN A 178 -31.91 4.86 -12.09
CA ASN A 178 -32.19 3.45 -12.36
C ASN A 178 -31.26 2.47 -11.63
N GLU A 179 -30.30 2.95 -10.86
CA GLU A 179 -29.37 2.09 -10.15
C GLU A 179 -29.76 1.98 -8.67
N ARG A 180 -30.08 0.76 -8.23
CA ARG A 180 -30.16 0.41 -6.83
C ARG A 180 -28.72 0.22 -6.34
N PHE A 181 -28.21 1.19 -5.62
CA PHE A 181 -26.93 1.08 -4.91
C PHE A 181 -27.11 0.34 -3.59
#